data_f534aa0e3a4068c2001b2c3f49c9dea1
#
_entry.id   f534aa0e3a4068c2001b2c3f49c9dea1
#
_cell.length_a   1.000
_cell.length_b   1.000
_cell.length_c   1.000
_cell.angle_alpha   90.00
_cell.angle_beta   90.00
_cell.angle_gamma   90.00
#
_symmetry.space_group_name_H-M   'P 1'
#
loop_
_entity.id
_entity.type
_entity.pdbx_description
1 polymer ?
#
loop_
_entity_poly.entity_id
_entity_poly.type
_entity_poly.pdbx_seq_one_letter_code
_entity_poly.pdbx_strand_id
1 'polypeptide(L)'
;MKKRRPTPRISVDAMTISLQYTHMTVHDPDEAIAFYRDALGLEVQNDVSNGDFRWVTMGTSSQPGLGIVLSEPHAGRSQEDGDTMARLLAKGMLPMLNFTASDLDATFEQAVAAGGEVLQEPIAQPWGPRDCAFRDPSGNTVRIAQA
;
A
#
# COMPACT_ATOMS: atom_id res chain seq x y z
N MET A 1 -24.16 -18.23 -41.68
CA MET A 1 -23.21 -17.65 -40.73
C MET A 1 -23.62 -16.23 -40.38
N LYS A 2 -23.84 -15.95 -39.12
CA LYS A 2 -24.11 -14.59 -38.63
C LYS A 2 -22.79 -13.80 -38.63
N LYS A 3 -22.68 -12.73 -39.41
CA LYS A 3 -21.56 -11.81 -39.30
C LYS A 3 -21.59 -11.13 -37.93
N ARG A 4 -20.49 -11.21 -37.19
CA ARG A 4 -20.35 -10.43 -35.95
C ARG A 4 -20.34 -8.94 -36.30
N ARG A 5 -21.17 -8.14 -35.62
CA ARG A 5 -21.06 -6.69 -35.71
C ARG A 5 -19.70 -6.27 -35.15
N PRO A 6 -18.97 -5.39 -35.84
CA PRO A 6 -17.72 -4.88 -35.31
C PRO A 6 -17.98 -4.17 -33.99
N THR A 7 -17.16 -4.48 -32.97
CA THR A 7 -17.18 -3.77 -31.69
C THR A 7 -16.74 -2.33 -31.94
N PRO A 8 -17.51 -1.31 -31.50
CA PRO A 8 -17.09 0.06 -31.62
C PRO A 8 -15.73 0.27 -30.96
N ARG A 9 -14.78 0.86 -31.68
CA ARG A 9 -13.51 1.27 -31.08
C ARG A 9 -13.68 2.61 -30.41
N ILE A 10 -13.33 2.66 -29.11
CA ILE A 10 -13.24 3.91 -28.37
C ILE A 10 -11.87 4.51 -28.69
N SER A 11 -11.85 5.80 -29.08
CA SER A 11 -10.59 6.52 -29.28
C SER A 11 -9.75 6.48 -28.00
N VAL A 12 -8.42 6.28 -28.12
CA VAL A 12 -7.49 6.32 -26.99
C VAL A 12 -7.61 7.64 -26.22
N ASP A 13 -7.81 8.76 -26.91
CA ASP A 13 -7.99 10.09 -26.31
C ASP A 13 -9.31 10.22 -25.50
N ALA A 14 -10.33 9.42 -25.87
CA ALA A 14 -11.62 9.39 -25.14
C ALA A 14 -11.63 8.37 -24.02
N MET A 15 -10.64 7.48 -23.92
CA MET A 15 -10.52 6.49 -22.85
C MET A 15 -9.86 7.12 -21.64
N THR A 16 -10.50 6.95 -20.48
CA THR A 16 -9.94 7.36 -19.20
C THR A 16 -9.80 6.14 -18.31
N ILE A 17 -8.60 5.92 -17.81
CA ILE A 17 -8.33 4.86 -16.83
C ILE A 17 -7.59 5.45 -15.66
N SER A 18 -7.94 5.01 -14.46
CA SER A 18 -7.29 5.44 -13.21
C SER A 18 -7.06 4.24 -12.33
N LEU A 19 -5.96 4.23 -11.60
CA LEU A 19 -5.75 3.24 -10.55
C LEU A 19 -6.66 3.57 -9.38
N GLN A 20 -7.52 2.64 -8.99
CA GLN A 20 -8.46 2.82 -7.89
C GLN A 20 -7.92 2.24 -6.58
N TYR A 21 -7.45 0.99 -6.62
CA TYR A 21 -6.95 0.29 -5.45
C TYR A 21 -5.63 -0.39 -5.76
N THR A 22 -4.76 -0.42 -4.76
CA THR A 22 -3.65 -1.36 -4.66
C THR A 22 -3.81 -2.17 -3.38
N HIS A 23 -3.18 -3.33 -3.29
CA HIS A 23 -3.34 -4.23 -2.16
C HIS A 23 -2.05 -4.39 -1.40
N MET A 24 -2.17 -4.48 -0.07
CA MET A 24 -1.06 -4.76 0.84
C MET A 24 -1.48 -5.86 1.81
N THR A 25 -0.63 -6.85 1.97
CA THR A 25 -0.83 -7.87 2.99
C THR A 25 -0.25 -7.39 4.32
N VAL A 26 -1.04 -7.51 5.39
CA VAL A 26 -0.64 -7.12 6.75
C VAL A 26 -0.91 -8.27 7.72
N HIS A 27 -0.11 -8.37 8.77
CA HIS A 27 -0.28 -9.42 9.78
C HIS A 27 -1.50 -9.15 10.67
N ASP A 28 -1.64 -7.93 11.15
CA ASP A 28 -2.72 -7.47 12.03
C ASP A 28 -3.30 -6.17 11.46
N PRO A 29 -4.57 -6.19 10.98
CA PRO A 29 -5.18 -4.98 10.42
C PRO A 29 -5.24 -3.80 11.38
N ASP A 30 -5.54 -4.00 12.64
CA ASP A 30 -5.64 -2.91 13.62
C ASP A 30 -4.27 -2.26 13.88
N GLU A 31 -3.22 -3.05 14.00
CA GLU A 31 -1.85 -2.57 14.13
C GLU A 31 -1.40 -1.82 12.89
N ALA A 32 -1.74 -2.33 11.71
CA ALA A 32 -1.43 -1.68 10.44
C ALA A 32 -2.17 -0.35 10.30
N ILE A 33 -3.46 -0.29 10.63
CA ILE A 33 -4.24 0.95 10.61
C ILE A 33 -3.60 2.00 11.52
N ALA A 34 -3.26 1.64 12.74
CA ALA A 34 -2.63 2.56 13.68
C ALA A 34 -1.30 3.11 13.15
N PHE A 35 -0.47 2.24 12.59
CA PHE A 35 0.81 2.65 12.02
C PHE A 35 0.64 3.61 10.83
N TYR A 36 -0.14 3.24 9.83
CA TYR A 36 -0.30 4.06 8.62
C TYR A 36 -1.03 5.36 8.89
N ARG A 37 -1.94 5.38 9.85
CA ARG A 37 -2.56 6.62 10.31
C ARG A 37 -1.55 7.52 11.02
N ASP A 38 -0.80 7.00 11.97
CA ASP A 38 0.08 7.79 12.83
C ASP A 38 1.40 8.17 12.12
N ALA A 39 1.93 7.28 11.27
CA ALA A 39 3.17 7.51 10.54
C ALA A 39 2.98 8.38 9.30
N LEU A 40 1.93 8.10 8.50
CA LEU A 40 1.75 8.69 7.17
C LEU A 40 0.49 9.54 7.03
N GLY A 41 -0.35 9.60 8.06
CA GLY A 41 -1.59 10.36 8.00
C GLY A 41 -2.66 9.76 7.10
N LEU A 42 -2.60 8.45 6.83
CA LEU A 42 -3.63 7.79 6.05
C LEU A 42 -4.90 7.63 6.89
N GLU A 43 -6.05 7.62 6.22
CA GLU A 43 -7.37 7.50 6.86
C GLU A 43 -8.09 6.25 6.35
N VAL A 44 -8.87 5.64 7.23
CA VAL A 44 -9.75 4.52 6.85
C VAL A 44 -10.89 5.07 6.01
N GLN A 45 -11.02 4.56 4.79
CA GLN A 45 -12.10 4.90 3.86
C GLN A 45 -13.22 3.86 3.89
N ASN A 46 -12.85 2.60 4.12
CA ASN A 46 -13.79 1.48 4.17
C ASN A 46 -13.22 0.37 5.03
N ASP A 47 -14.09 -0.38 5.69
CA ASP A 47 -13.71 -1.47 6.57
C ASP A 47 -14.80 -2.55 6.48
N VAL A 48 -14.49 -3.65 5.81
CA VAL A 48 -15.45 -4.71 5.51
C VAL A 48 -14.93 -6.03 6.07
N SER A 49 -15.76 -6.71 6.86
CA SER A 49 -15.52 -8.06 7.32
C SER A 49 -16.36 -9.05 6.53
N ASN A 50 -15.75 -10.18 6.16
CA ASN A 50 -16.44 -11.28 5.52
C ASN A 50 -15.87 -12.59 6.08
N GLY A 51 -16.71 -13.33 6.82
CA GLY A 51 -16.24 -14.49 7.57
C GLY A 51 -15.24 -14.10 8.63
N ASP A 52 -14.10 -14.80 8.66
CA ASP A 52 -13.04 -14.57 9.64
C ASP A 52 -12.05 -13.49 9.20
N PHE A 53 -12.23 -12.90 8.04
CA PHE A 53 -11.27 -11.97 7.45
C PHE A 53 -11.84 -10.58 7.27
N ARG A 54 -10.93 -9.62 7.17
CA ARG A 54 -11.24 -8.21 7.12
C ARG A 54 -10.43 -7.54 6.00
N TRP A 55 -11.08 -6.66 5.26
CA TRP A 55 -10.47 -5.83 4.23
C TRP A 55 -10.65 -4.36 4.62
N VAL A 56 -9.55 -3.68 4.84
CA VAL A 56 -9.56 -2.27 5.25
C VAL A 56 -8.93 -1.43 4.15
N THR A 57 -9.67 -0.48 3.62
CA THR A 57 -9.15 0.46 2.63
C THR A 57 -8.73 1.74 3.32
N MET A 58 -7.49 2.13 3.14
CA MET A 58 -6.93 3.39 3.62
C MET A 58 -6.51 4.26 2.45
N GLY A 59 -6.52 5.57 2.66
CA GLY A 59 -6.11 6.51 1.64
C GLY A 59 -5.77 7.87 2.23
N THR A 60 -5.40 8.80 1.37
CA THR A 60 -5.04 10.17 1.75
C THR A 60 -5.87 11.18 1.00
N SER A 61 -6.17 12.32 1.63
CA SER A 61 -6.92 13.42 1.01
C SER A 61 -6.20 14.04 -0.19
N SER A 62 -4.87 13.91 -0.27
CA SER A 62 -4.08 14.39 -1.41
C SER A 62 -4.27 13.54 -2.67
N GLN A 63 -4.81 12.32 -2.52
CA GLN A 63 -5.02 11.37 -3.61
C GLN A 63 -6.40 10.69 -3.48
N PRO A 64 -7.51 11.44 -3.61
CA PRO A 64 -8.84 10.96 -3.21
C PRO A 64 -9.36 9.78 -4.04
N GLY A 65 -8.81 9.53 -5.22
CA GLY A 65 -9.22 8.42 -6.09
C GLY A 65 -8.49 7.12 -5.84
N LEU A 66 -7.48 7.09 -4.97
CA LEU A 66 -6.63 5.91 -4.73
C LEU A 66 -6.78 5.40 -3.31
N GLY A 67 -6.99 4.11 -3.15
CA GLY A 67 -7.01 3.44 -1.86
C GLY A 67 -6.01 2.27 -1.80
N ILE A 68 -5.54 2.00 -0.60
CA ILE A 68 -4.69 0.84 -0.29
C ILE A 68 -5.52 -0.12 0.54
N VAL A 69 -5.77 -1.32 0.01
CA VAL A 69 -6.56 -2.34 0.69
C VAL A 69 -5.65 -3.23 1.50
N LEU A 70 -5.82 -3.21 2.81
CA LEU A 70 -5.09 -4.05 3.76
C LEU A 70 -5.88 -5.33 4.03
N SER A 71 -5.24 -6.47 3.95
CA SER A 71 -5.84 -7.76 4.28
C SER A 71 -4.80 -8.72 4.85
N GLU A 72 -5.29 -9.68 5.63
CA GLU A 72 -4.43 -10.71 6.25
C GLU A 72 -3.94 -11.72 5.21
N PRO A 73 -2.85 -12.44 5.51
CA PRO A 73 -2.25 -13.38 4.55
C PRO A 73 -3.21 -14.46 4.03
N HIS A 74 -4.13 -14.92 4.86
CA HIS A 74 -5.07 -15.99 4.49
C HIS A 74 -6.37 -15.49 3.86
N ALA A 75 -6.58 -14.17 3.84
CA ALA A 75 -7.81 -13.58 3.31
C ALA A 75 -7.97 -13.88 1.81
N GLY A 76 -9.02 -14.62 1.45
CA GLY A 76 -9.29 -14.99 0.08
C GLY A 76 -8.34 -16.04 -0.51
N ARG A 77 -7.55 -16.73 0.30
CA ARG A 77 -6.57 -17.73 -0.12
C ARG A 77 -6.78 -19.06 0.58
N SER A 78 -6.19 -20.13 0.02
CA SER A 78 -6.09 -21.43 0.69
C SER A 78 -5.19 -21.33 1.92
N GLN A 79 -5.29 -22.29 2.83
CA GLN A 79 -4.43 -22.35 4.00
C GLN A 79 -2.94 -22.40 3.59
N GLU A 80 -2.61 -23.19 2.58
CA GLU A 80 -1.24 -23.32 2.08
C GLU A 80 -0.71 -22.01 1.51
N ASP A 81 -1.48 -21.36 0.65
CA ASP A 81 -1.08 -20.08 0.06
C ASP A 81 -1.00 -18.96 1.10
N GLY A 82 -1.93 -18.95 2.05
CA GLY A 82 -1.90 -18.02 3.17
C GLY A 82 -0.66 -18.20 4.05
N ASP A 83 -0.27 -19.45 4.33
CA ASP A 83 0.94 -19.75 5.09
C ASP A 83 2.20 -19.26 4.34
N THR A 84 2.22 -19.44 3.02
CA THR A 84 3.31 -18.94 2.17
C THR A 84 3.38 -17.41 2.21
N MET A 85 2.23 -16.75 2.09
CA MET A 85 2.16 -15.28 2.17
C MET A 85 2.63 -14.78 3.52
N ALA A 86 2.21 -15.40 4.61
CA ALA A 86 2.64 -15.04 5.96
C ALA A 86 4.15 -15.15 6.14
N ARG A 87 4.74 -16.20 5.61
CA ARG A 87 6.19 -16.41 5.66
C ARG A 87 6.95 -15.36 4.84
N LEU A 88 6.48 -15.04 3.64
CA LEU A 88 7.09 -14.02 2.79
C LEU A 88 6.94 -12.62 3.39
N LEU A 89 5.79 -12.33 3.99
CA LEU A 89 5.55 -11.07 4.71
C LEU A 89 6.57 -10.89 5.84
N ALA A 90 6.73 -11.90 6.68
CA ALA A 90 7.67 -11.86 7.79
C ALA A 90 9.12 -11.62 7.36
N LYS A 91 9.48 -12.08 6.16
CA LYS A 91 10.82 -11.88 5.57
C LYS A 91 10.97 -10.53 4.85
N GLY A 92 9.91 -9.76 4.70
CA GLY A 92 9.93 -8.53 3.93
C GLY A 92 10.05 -8.74 2.42
N MET A 93 9.56 -9.86 1.91
CA MET A 93 9.70 -10.26 0.51
C MET A 93 8.49 -9.93 -0.35
N LEU A 94 7.43 -9.35 0.23
CA LEU A 94 6.27 -8.91 -0.54
C LEU A 94 6.54 -7.55 -1.20
N PRO A 95 5.78 -7.20 -2.26
CA PRO A 95 5.94 -5.93 -2.93
C PRO A 95 5.83 -4.74 -1.97
N MET A 96 6.70 -3.76 -2.15
CA MET A 96 6.72 -2.55 -1.34
C MET A 96 5.83 -1.46 -1.94
N LEU A 97 5.40 -0.51 -1.10
CA LEU A 97 4.78 0.73 -1.53
C LEU A 97 5.79 1.87 -1.49
N ASN A 98 5.71 2.72 -2.50
CA ASN A 98 6.52 3.93 -2.60
C ASN A 98 5.60 5.14 -2.52
N PHE A 99 5.91 6.04 -1.59
CA PHE A 99 5.20 7.29 -1.39
C PHE A 99 6.08 8.47 -1.73
N THR A 100 5.49 9.63 -1.93
CA THR A 100 6.19 10.92 -1.90
C THR A 100 5.67 11.74 -0.72
N ALA A 101 6.53 12.56 -0.15
CA ALA A 101 6.17 13.48 0.92
C ALA A 101 6.68 14.87 0.59
N SER A 102 5.90 15.90 0.92
CA SER A 102 6.29 17.29 0.74
C SER A 102 7.41 17.70 1.70
N ASP A 103 7.47 17.07 2.87
CA ASP A 103 8.53 17.25 3.88
C ASP A 103 9.02 15.88 4.34
N LEU A 104 10.05 15.38 3.68
CA LEU A 104 10.57 14.04 3.96
C LEU A 104 11.11 13.91 5.39
N ASP A 105 11.85 14.91 5.87
CA ASP A 105 12.46 14.83 7.20
C ASP A 105 11.40 14.79 8.30
N ALA A 106 10.36 15.61 8.21
CA ALA A 106 9.24 15.59 9.16
C ALA A 106 8.47 14.27 9.09
N THR A 107 8.23 13.74 7.89
CA THR A 107 7.56 12.44 7.71
C THR A 107 8.40 11.30 8.28
N PHE A 108 9.70 11.35 8.08
CA PHE A 108 10.63 10.36 8.66
C PHE A 108 10.55 10.34 10.19
N GLU A 109 10.63 11.50 10.83
CA GLU A 109 10.55 11.61 12.29
C GLU A 109 9.21 11.11 12.82
N GLN A 110 8.12 11.42 12.13
CA GLN A 110 6.79 10.97 12.50
C GLN A 110 6.65 9.44 12.41
N ALA A 111 7.20 8.84 11.35
CA ALA A 111 7.18 7.40 11.17
C ALA A 111 8.01 6.66 12.22
N VAL A 112 9.15 7.20 12.61
CA VAL A 112 9.97 6.68 13.72
C VAL A 112 9.18 6.73 15.02
N ALA A 113 8.53 7.86 15.31
CA ALA A 113 7.71 8.02 16.50
C ALA A 113 6.51 7.06 16.55
N ALA A 114 5.97 6.69 15.38
CA ALA A 114 4.88 5.72 15.24
C ALA A 114 5.34 4.26 15.32
N GLY A 115 6.63 4.00 15.51
CA GLY A 115 7.17 2.65 15.67
C GLY A 115 7.72 2.01 14.39
N GLY A 116 7.91 2.77 13.32
CA GLY A 116 8.57 2.28 12.11
C GLY A 116 10.00 1.86 12.36
N GLU A 117 10.39 0.69 11.87
CA GLU A 117 11.78 0.24 11.90
C GLU A 117 12.55 0.90 10.76
N VAL A 118 13.59 1.66 11.08
CA VAL A 118 14.37 2.37 10.07
C VAL A 118 15.25 1.39 9.29
N LEU A 119 15.05 1.31 7.98
CA LEU A 119 15.92 0.58 7.07
C LEU A 119 16.96 1.50 6.43
N GLN A 120 16.57 2.75 6.16
CA GLN A 120 17.44 3.76 5.58
C GLN A 120 16.97 5.15 6.02
N GLU A 121 17.86 5.93 6.60
CA GLU A 121 17.60 7.34 6.91
C GLU A 121 17.51 8.17 5.62
N PRO A 122 16.91 9.38 5.67
CA PRO A 122 16.86 10.26 4.51
C PRO A 122 18.25 10.56 3.94
N ILE A 123 18.47 10.14 2.69
CA ILE A 123 19.71 10.38 1.96
C ILE A 123 19.40 10.74 0.51
N ALA A 124 20.32 11.49 -0.12
CA ALA A 124 20.26 11.73 -1.55
C ALA A 124 20.68 10.46 -2.30
N GLN A 125 19.86 10.04 -3.26
CA GLN A 125 20.18 8.90 -4.10
C GLN A 125 20.86 9.34 -5.39
N PRO A 126 21.82 8.53 -5.92
CA PRO A 126 22.49 8.87 -7.19
C PRO A 126 21.54 8.97 -8.40
N TRP A 127 20.39 8.29 -8.32
CA TRP A 127 19.44 8.20 -9.43
C TRP A 127 18.21 9.12 -9.27
N GLY A 128 18.09 9.87 -8.18
CA GLY A 128 16.88 10.64 -7.95
C GLY A 128 16.90 11.48 -6.68
N PRO A 129 15.71 11.89 -6.21
CA PRO A 129 15.56 12.72 -5.02
C PRO A 129 15.99 11.97 -3.75
N ARG A 130 16.08 12.72 -2.63
CA ARG A 130 16.27 12.13 -1.31
C ARG A 130 15.10 11.19 -1.00
N ASP A 131 15.40 10.07 -0.39
CA ASP A 131 14.39 9.14 0.10
C ASP A 131 14.80 8.50 1.42
N CYS A 132 13.86 7.82 2.05
CA CYS A 132 14.06 6.98 3.23
C CYS A 132 13.26 5.69 3.09
N ALA A 133 13.53 4.73 3.96
CA ALA A 133 12.80 3.46 3.97
C ALA A 133 12.58 2.98 5.40
N PHE A 134 11.40 2.40 5.60
CA PHE A 134 10.98 1.79 6.85
C PHE A 134 10.47 0.37 6.63
N ARG A 135 10.45 -0.38 7.70
CA ARG A 135 9.65 -1.59 7.80
C ARG A 135 8.44 -1.29 8.66
N ASP A 136 7.25 -1.63 8.17
CA ASP A 136 6.03 -1.50 8.96
C ASP A 136 5.93 -2.63 10.00
N PRO A 137 4.95 -2.59 10.93
CA PRO A 137 4.82 -3.63 11.96
C PRO A 137 4.59 -5.04 11.43
N SER A 138 4.09 -5.17 10.21
CA SER A 138 3.86 -6.48 9.56
C SER A 138 5.10 -7.06 8.90
N GLY A 139 6.09 -6.24 8.59
CA GLY A 139 7.30 -6.62 7.86
C GLY A 139 7.40 -6.04 6.45
N ASN A 140 6.41 -5.27 6.00
CA ASN A 140 6.45 -4.63 4.69
C ASN A 140 7.48 -3.49 4.65
N THR A 141 8.18 -3.39 3.54
CA THR A 141 9.05 -2.24 3.27
C THR A 141 8.22 -1.08 2.72
N VAL A 142 8.41 0.08 3.30
CA VAL A 142 7.80 1.35 2.87
C VAL A 142 8.91 2.32 2.51
N ARG A 143 8.89 2.83 1.29
CA ARG A 143 9.84 3.83 0.83
C ARG A 143 9.14 5.16 0.59
N ILE A 144 9.78 6.24 1.01
CA ILE A 144 9.23 7.60 0.88
C ILE A 144 10.29 8.49 0.26
N ALA A 145 9.93 9.17 -0.82
CA ALA A 145 10.79 10.11 -1.51
C ALA A 145 10.32 11.55 -1.26
N GLN A 146 11.26 12.48 -1.28
CA GLN A 146 10.95 13.92 -1.26
C GLN A 146 10.25 14.30 -2.57
N ALA A 147 9.08 14.87 -2.46
CA ALA A 147 8.34 15.39 -3.62
C ALA A 147 9.02 16.64 -4.20
#